data_25f14995223f9f8718d1db86e20301d8
#
_entry.id   25f14995223f9f8718d1db86e20301d8
#
_cell.length_a   1.000
_cell.length_b   1.000
_cell.length_c   1.000
_cell.angle_alpha   90.00
_cell.angle_beta   90.00
_cell.angle_gamma   90.00
#
_symmetry.space_group_name_H-M   'P 1'
#
loop_
_entity.id
_entity.type
_entity.pdbx_description
1 polymer ?
#
loop_
_entity_poly.entity_id
_entity_poly.type
_entity_poly.pdbx_seq_one_letter_code
_entity_poly.pdbx_strand_id
1 'polypeptide(L)'
;MEVPFRNFSAKSPVRNHLQLNSLLKNLIMNTWTIFKRELTSYFTQLTAYAVIVIFGLLSIGLAFTFGSFWRYEDASLSYSFFWWHPLLLMILAPAVTMRLWSDEHRTGTIELLGTMPVSMGSAILGKFFASAFVWLLALALTFPIVVSVNWLGDPDNWTIFSGYLGSFIVCCTFLAISSLVSAFTRDQVVALIVSVAICFILTFCGIDPVINEIRRSGSAETVNLLSTLGVYSHFLDATRGLIRLPSLIYFIGLISVCLVGTNLVLKSQRA
;
A
#
# COMPACT_ATOMS: atom_id res chain seq x y z
N MET A 1 62.27 -21.73 -12.98
CA MET A 1 61.32 -20.85 -12.32
C MET A 1 60.19 -20.61 -13.30
N GLU A 2 59.15 -21.44 -13.22
CA GLU A 2 57.95 -21.26 -14.07
C GLU A 2 56.90 -20.48 -13.29
N VAL A 3 56.45 -19.38 -13.86
CA VAL A 3 55.40 -18.54 -13.29
C VAL A 3 54.05 -19.08 -13.79
N PRO A 4 53.08 -19.47 -12.92
CA PRO A 4 51.80 -19.99 -13.37
C PRO A 4 50.93 -18.85 -13.89
N PHE A 5 50.56 -18.90 -15.17
CA PHE A 5 49.55 -18.06 -15.79
C PHE A 5 48.20 -18.24 -15.07
N ARG A 6 47.76 -17.25 -14.30
CA ARG A 6 46.38 -17.15 -13.78
C ARG A 6 45.45 -16.88 -14.92
N ASN A 7 44.67 -17.90 -15.31
CA ASN A 7 43.58 -17.75 -16.25
C ASN A 7 42.51 -16.82 -15.64
N PHE A 8 42.51 -15.55 -16.02
CA PHE A 8 41.37 -14.65 -15.86
C PHE A 8 40.31 -15.06 -16.88
N SER A 9 39.45 -16.01 -16.49
CA SER A 9 38.21 -16.30 -17.25
C SER A 9 37.26 -15.10 -17.15
N ALA A 10 37.34 -14.17 -18.09
CA ALA A 10 36.38 -13.11 -18.27
C ALA A 10 35.03 -13.74 -18.57
N LYS A 11 34.14 -13.79 -17.58
CA LYS A 11 32.74 -14.21 -17.76
C LYS A 11 32.10 -13.32 -18.82
N SER A 12 31.79 -13.89 -19.99
CA SER A 12 31.22 -13.17 -21.12
C SER A 12 29.93 -12.45 -20.73
N PRO A 13 29.72 -11.17 -21.13
CA PRO A 13 28.52 -10.38 -20.80
C PRO A 13 27.21 -11.08 -21.21
N VAL A 14 27.23 -11.88 -22.25
CA VAL A 14 26.09 -12.70 -22.75
C VAL A 14 25.61 -13.71 -21.72
N ARG A 15 26.54 -14.35 -20.97
CA ARG A 15 26.17 -15.34 -19.94
C ARG A 15 25.47 -14.66 -18.74
N ASN A 16 25.85 -13.41 -18.43
CA ASN A 16 25.22 -12.65 -17.36
C ASN A 16 23.77 -12.25 -17.73
N HIS A 17 23.51 -11.86 -18.97
CA HIS A 17 22.16 -11.55 -19.45
C HIS A 17 21.22 -12.76 -19.45
N LEU A 18 21.72 -13.93 -19.86
CA LEU A 18 20.94 -15.16 -19.85
C LEU A 18 20.62 -15.63 -18.43
N GLN A 19 21.56 -15.51 -17.50
CA GLN A 19 21.32 -15.80 -16.08
C GLN A 19 20.34 -14.82 -15.45
N LEU A 20 20.47 -13.54 -15.75
CA LEU A 20 19.55 -12.50 -15.24
C LEU A 20 18.12 -12.74 -15.73
N ASN A 21 17.95 -13.07 -17.01
CA ASN A 21 16.64 -13.37 -17.59
C ASN A 21 16.01 -14.62 -16.98
N SER A 22 16.78 -15.67 -16.72
CA SER A 22 16.29 -16.88 -16.05
C SER A 22 15.89 -16.63 -14.60
N LEU A 23 16.66 -15.83 -13.86
CA LEU A 23 16.36 -15.44 -12.50
C LEU A 23 15.08 -14.58 -12.44
N LEU A 24 14.93 -13.59 -13.33
CA LEU A 24 13.73 -12.78 -13.44
C LEU A 24 12.49 -13.61 -13.78
N LYS A 25 12.60 -14.53 -14.74
CA LYS A 25 11.51 -15.44 -15.12
C LYS A 25 11.07 -16.31 -13.95
N ASN A 26 12.01 -16.87 -13.20
CA ASN A 26 11.70 -17.69 -12.03
C ASN A 26 11.09 -16.85 -10.90
N LEU A 27 11.56 -15.64 -10.69
CA LEU A 27 11.02 -14.70 -9.71
C LEU A 27 9.58 -14.34 -10.04
N ILE A 28 9.28 -14.00 -11.29
CA ILE A 28 7.92 -13.66 -11.74
C ILE A 28 6.99 -14.87 -11.62
N MET A 29 7.43 -16.06 -12.05
CA MET A 29 6.62 -17.28 -11.97
C MET A 29 6.28 -17.66 -10.52
N ASN A 30 7.25 -17.56 -9.61
CA ASN A 30 7.05 -17.84 -8.19
C ASN A 30 6.12 -16.81 -7.54
N THR A 31 6.31 -15.52 -7.85
CA THR A 31 5.45 -14.44 -7.37
C THR A 31 4.01 -14.62 -7.82
N TRP A 32 3.79 -15.00 -9.09
CA TRP A 32 2.45 -15.22 -9.63
C TRP A 32 1.75 -16.43 -9.00
N THR A 33 2.48 -17.49 -8.72
CA THR A 33 1.94 -18.67 -8.04
C THR A 33 1.50 -18.35 -6.63
N ILE A 34 2.31 -17.58 -5.89
CA ILE A 34 1.99 -17.13 -4.53
C ILE A 34 0.81 -16.16 -4.56
N PHE A 35 0.81 -15.20 -5.48
CA PHE A 35 -0.30 -14.27 -5.68
C PHE A 35 -1.64 -15.00 -5.84
N LYS A 36 -1.72 -16.00 -6.74
CA LYS A 36 -2.93 -16.79 -6.94
C LYS A 36 -3.37 -17.52 -5.67
N ARG A 37 -2.43 -18.14 -4.98
CA ARG A 37 -2.70 -18.87 -3.74
C ARG A 37 -3.26 -17.93 -2.67
N GLU A 38 -2.61 -16.80 -2.43
CA GLU A 38 -3.04 -15.81 -1.45
C GLU A 38 -4.39 -15.19 -1.83
N LEU A 39 -4.58 -14.86 -3.10
CA LEU A 39 -5.85 -14.32 -3.59
C LEU A 39 -7.00 -15.30 -3.35
N THR A 40 -6.81 -16.58 -3.68
CA THR A 40 -7.80 -17.62 -3.39
C THR A 40 -8.07 -17.71 -1.89
N SER A 41 -7.03 -17.63 -1.05
CA SER A 41 -7.18 -17.62 0.41
C SER A 41 -8.01 -16.45 0.92
N TYR A 42 -7.83 -15.24 0.35
CA TYR A 42 -8.66 -14.08 0.72
C TYR A 42 -10.14 -14.29 0.38
N PHE A 43 -10.45 -14.85 -0.78
CA PHE A 43 -11.84 -15.09 -1.20
C PHE A 43 -12.48 -16.36 -0.61
N THR A 44 -11.72 -17.27 -0.06
CA THR A 44 -12.26 -18.39 0.74
C THR A 44 -12.60 -17.96 2.18
N GLN A 45 -12.02 -16.86 2.65
CA GLN A 45 -12.29 -16.30 3.97
C GLN A 45 -13.31 -15.15 3.86
N LEU A 46 -14.15 -15.00 4.86
CA LEU A 46 -15.15 -13.93 4.92
C LEU A 46 -14.54 -12.52 5.01
N THR A 47 -13.27 -12.42 5.42
CA THR A 47 -12.58 -11.15 5.67
C THR A 47 -12.49 -10.23 4.46
N ALA A 48 -12.19 -10.76 3.26
CA ALA A 48 -12.12 -9.95 2.05
C ALA A 48 -13.47 -9.33 1.69
N TYR A 49 -14.52 -10.16 1.73
CA TYR A 49 -15.88 -9.68 1.45
C TYR A 49 -16.34 -8.62 2.46
N ALA A 50 -16.08 -8.87 3.74
CA ALA A 50 -16.44 -7.93 4.80
C ALA A 50 -15.75 -6.56 4.59
N VAL A 51 -14.44 -6.55 4.30
CA VAL A 51 -13.70 -5.30 4.08
C VAL A 51 -14.19 -4.56 2.83
N ILE A 52 -14.41 -5.26 1.72
CA ILE A 52 -14.93 -4.68 0.48
C ILE A 52 -16.30 -4.02 0.71
N VAL A 53 -17.21 -4.73 1.38
CA VAL A 53 -18.56 -4.22 1.65
C VAL A 53 -18.54 -3.07 2.66
N ILE A 54 -17.77 -3.20 3.75
CA ILE A 54 -17.65 -2.16 4.77
C ILE A 54 -17.03 -0.89 4.16
N PHE A 55 -15.98 -1.02 3.36
CA PHE A 55 -15.35 0.12 2.70
C PHE A 55 -16.33 0.81 1.76
N GLY A 56 -17.04 0.07 0.91
CA GLY A 56 -18.02 0.62 -0.01
C GLY A 56 -19.16 1.35 0.72
N LEU A 57 -19.75 0.72 1.74
CA LEU A 57 -20.82 1.32 2.54
C LEU A 57 -20.36 2.57 3.29
N LEU A 58 -19.18 2.51 3.92
CA LEU A 58 -18.65 3.67 4.66
C LEU A 58 -18.25 4.81 3.71
N SER A 59 -17.60 4.52 2.59
CA SER A 59 -17.19 5.55 1.63
C SER A 59 -18.40 6.29 1.08
N ILE A 60 -19.43 5.56 0.64
CA ILE A 60 -20.65 6.14 0.10
C ILE A 60 -21.46 6.80 1.22
N GLY A 61 -21.62 6.12 2.36
CA GLY A 61 -22.36 6.66 3.50
C GLY A 61 -21.79 7.96 4.04
N LEU A 62 -20.47 8.06 4.18
CA LEU A 62 -19.80 9.29 4.64
C LEU A 62 -19.89 10.41 3.59
N ALA A 63 -19.82 10.09 2.30
CA ALA A 63 -19.98 11.06 1.22
C ALA A 63 -21.35 11.74 1.29
N PHE A 64 -22.43 10.98 1.51
CA PHE A 64 -23.78 11.53 1.58
C PHE A 64 -24.10 12.21 2.92
N THR A 65 -23.59 11.66 4.05
CA THR A 65 -23.96 12.16 5.38
C THR A 65 -23.14 13.37 5.80
N PHE A 66 -21.80 13.25 5.70
CA PHE A 66 -20.84 14.25 6.18
C PHE A 66 -20.21 15.04 5.04
N GLY A 67 -20.02 14.43 3.88
CA GLY A 67 -19.47 15.07 2.69
C GLY A 67 -20.36 16.14 2.09
N SER A 68 -21.60 16.28 2.61
CA SER A 68 -22.59 17.26 2.15
C SER A 68 -22.71 17.28 0.61
N PHE A 69 -22.66 16.11 0.00
CA PHE A 69 -22.72 15.93 -1.45
C PHE A 69 -23.85 16.76 -2.10
N TRP A 70 -25.01 16.82 -1.44
CA TRP A 70 -26.19 17.58 -1.89
C TRP A 70 -26.07 19.09 -1.66
N ARG A 71 -25.16 19.55 -0.80
CA ARG A 71 -25.10 20.96 -0.38
C ARG A 71 -24.08 21.76 -1.19
N TYR A 72 -22.98 21.13 -1.63
CA TYR A 72 -21.88 21.84 -2.27
C TYR A 72 -21.94 21.85 -3.79
N GLU A 73 -22.87 21.10 -4.41
CA GLU A 73 -22.96 20.95 -5.87
C GLU A 73 -21.60 20.58 -6.51
N ASP A 74 -20.69 19.98 -5.72
CA ASP A 74 -19.33 19.66 -6.13
C ASP A 74 -19.32 18.33 -6.89
N ALA A 75 -19.42 18.43 -8.21
CA ALA A 75 -19.36 17.27 -9.10
C ALA A 75 -18.00 16.57 -9.12
N SER A 76 -16.94 17.18 -8.55
CA SER A 76 -15.58 16.61 -8.59
C SER A 76 -15.36 15.45 -7.61
N LEU A 77 -16.26 15.21 -6.67
CA LEU A 77 -16.14 14.23 -5.59
C LEU A 77 -14.94 14.45 -4.65
N SER A 78 -14.16 15.52 -4.83
CA SER A 78 -12.89 15.76 -4.12
C SER A 78 -13.10 15.91 -2.62
N TYR A 79 -14.05 16.75 -2.21
CA TYR A 79 -14.34 17.03 -0.80
C TYR A 79 -15.44 16.11 -0.23
N SER A 80 -16.38 15.68 -1.06
CA SER A 80 -17.51 14.87 -0.59
C SER A 80 -17.13 13.40 -0.41
N PHE A 81 -16.32 12.83 -1.31
CA PHE A 81 -16.05 11.41 -1.37
C PHE A 81 -14.57 11.08 -1.06
N PHE A 82 -13.62 11.64 -1.82
CA PHE A 82 -12.20 11.30 -1.67
C PHE A 82 -11.58 11.77 -0.35
N TRP A 83 -12.11 12.83 0.25
CA TRP A 83 -11.59 13.35 1.52
C TRP A 83 -11.57 12.30 2.64
N TRP A 84 -12.54 11.38 2.63
CA TRP A 84 -12.67 10.32 3.63
C TRP A 84 -11.79 9.09 3.38
N HIS A 85 -11.29 8.90 2.16
CA HIS A 85 -10.54 7.70 1.78
C HIS A 85 -9.30 7.46 2.65
N PRO A 86 -8.39 8.42 2.89
CA PRO A 86 -7.23 8.16 3.75
C PRO A 86 -7.62 7.77 5.18
N LEU A 87 -8.71 8.34 5.71
CA LEU A 87 -9.21 8.03 7.05
C LEU A 87 -9.78 6.61 7.15
N LEU A 88 -10.52 6.17 6.12
CA LEU A 88 -11.02 4.80 6.06
C LEU A 88 -9.89 3.79 5.81
N LEU A 89 -8.99 4.12 4.89
CA LEU A 89 -7.89 3.24 4.50
C LEU A 89 -6.89 3.02 5.62
N MET A 90 -6.62 4.02 6.49
CA MET A 90 -5.68 3.86 7.60
C MET A 90 -6.11 2.79 8.62
N ILE A 91 -7.41 2.48 8.70
CA ILE A 91 -7.95 1.44 9.59
C ILE A 91 -8.15 0.13 8.83
N LEU A 92 -8.80 0.20 7.66
CA LEU A 92 -9.23 -0.98 6.94
C LEU A 92 -8.09 -1.66 6.16
N ALA A 93 -7.08 -0.93 5.66
CA ALA A 93 -5.95 -1.53 4.97
C ALA A 93 -5.10 -2.41 5.91
N PRO A 94 -4.73 -1.97 7.13
CA PRO A 94 -4.10 -2.83 8.12
C PRO A 94 -4.94 -4.05 8.52
N ALA A 95 -6.26 -3.95 8.56
CA ALA A 95 -7.12 -5.07 8.90
C ALA A 95 -7.03 -6.23 7.90
N VAL A 96 -6.75 -5.95 6.62
CA VAL A 96 -6.51 -6.99 5.60
C VAL A 96 -5.13 -7.63 5.77
N THR A 97 -4.12 -6.84 6.11
CA THR A 97 -2.72 -7.29 6.09
C THR A 97 -2.16 -7.71 7.45
N MET A 98 -2.90 -7.49 8.54
CA MET A 98 -2.45 -7.87 9.88
C MET A 98 -2.06 -9.36 10.01
N ARG A 99 -2.68 -10.23 9.21
CA ARG A 99 -2.46 -11.69 9.22
C ARG A 99 -1.34 -12.16 8.31
N LEU A 100 -0.83 -11.30 7.42
CA LEU A 100 0.08 -11.69 6.34
C LEU A 100 1.30 -12.46 6.80
N TRP A 101 1.90 -12.05 7.92
CA TRP A 101 3.10 -12.66 8.49
C TRP A 101 2.89 -13.14 9.93
N SER A 102 2.03 -12.46 10.71
CA SER A 102 1.76 -12.84 12.09
C SER A 102 1.18 -14.25 12.23
N ASP A 103 0.33 -14.68 11.28
CA ASP A 103 -0.19 -16.05 11.25
C ASP A 103 0.90 -17.08 10.93
N GLU A 104 1.79 -16.78 10.00
CA GLU A 104 2.92 -17.65 9.67
C GLU A 104 3.91 -17.77 10.84
N HIS A 105 4.11 -16.69 11.59
CA HIS A 105 4.89 -16.70 12.82
C HIS A 105 4.21 -17.54 13.91
N ARG A 106 2.89 -17.42 14.07
CA ARG A 106 2.13 -18.13 15.10
C ARG A 106 2.06 -19.62 14.82
N THR A 107 1.94 -20.01 13.55
CA THR A 107 1.82 -21.42 13.14
C THR A 107 3.17 -22.10 12.88
N GLY A 108 4.30 -21.34 12.92
CA GLY A 108 5.63 -21.86 12.63
C GLY A 108 5.87 -22.16 11.13
N THR A 109 4.91 -21.82 10.25
CA THR A 109 5.01 -22.08 8.81
C THR A 109 6.07 -21.21 8.11
N ILE A 110 6.58 -20.20 8.78
CA ILE A 110 7.65 -19.34 8.27
C ILE A 110 8.97 -20.12 8.05
N GLU A 111 9.22 -21.17 8.87
CA GLU A 111 10.38 -22.06 8.71
C GLU A 111 10.21 -22.95 7.47
N LEU A 112 9.01 -23.44 7.21
CA LEU A 112 8.69 -24.21 6.01
C LEU A 112 8.85 -23.37 4.75
N LEU A 113 8.48 -22.11 4.79
CA LEU A 113 8.71 -21.17 3.67
C LEU A 113 10.22 -21.02 3.37
N GLY A 114 11.07 -21.23 4.39
CA GLY A 114 12.53 -21.21 4.28
C GLY A 114 13.13 -22.40 3.56
N THR A 115 12.49 -23.55 3.61
CA THR A 115 12.94 -24.79 2.96
C THR A 115 12.44 -24.92 1.52
N MET A 116 11.43 -24.13 1.15
CA MET A 116 10.91 -24.13 -0.22
C MET A 116 11.88 -23.42 -1.19
N PRO A 117 11.97 -23.86 -2.45
CA PRO A 117 12.81 -23.27 -3.48
C PRO A 117 12.26 -21.93 -4.01
N VAL A 118 11.69 -21.13 -3.12
CA VAL A 118 11.06 -19.83 -3.44
C VAL A 118 11.83 -18.72 -2.74
N SER A 119 12.15 -17.64 -3.48
CA SER A 119 12.81 -16.49 -2.87
C SER A 119 11.86 -15.75 -1.92
N MET A 120 12.36 -15.28 -0.77
CA MET A 120 11.56 -14.50 0.18
C MET A 120 10.97 -13.24 -0.46
N GLY A 121 11.73 -12.59 -1.36
CA GLY A 121 11.22 -11.45 -2.11
C GLY A 121 10.00 -11.78 -2.96
N SER A 122 9.95 -12.96 -3.61
CA SER A 122 8.77 -13.41 -4.37
C SER A 122 7.56 -13.61 -3.46
N ALA A 123 7.77 -14.12 -2.24
CA ALA A 123 6.70 -14.32 -1.27
C ALA A 123 6.12 -12.97 -0.80
N ILE A 124 6.99 -12.02 -0.47
CA ILE A 124 6.58 -10.68 -0.03
C ILE A 124 5.79 -9.95 -1.12
N LEU A 125 6.33 -9.94 -2.35
CA LEU A 125 5.67 -9.30 -3.49
C LEU A 125 4.35 -10.00 -3.85
N GLY A 126 4.30 -11.33 -3.84
CA GLY A 126 3.08 -12.09 -4.13
C GLY A 126 1.95 -11.77 -3.14
N LYS A 127 2.27 -11.75 -1.85
CA LYS A 127 1.32 -11.39 -0.78
C LYS A 127 0.88 -9.93 -0.86
N PHE A 128 1.83 -9.01 -1.10
CA PHE A 128 1.54 -7.59 -1.26
C PHE A 128 0.60 -7.33 -2.44
N PHE A 129 0.88 -7.90 -3.61
CA PHE A 129 0.01 -7.73 -4.77
C PHE A 129 -1.36 -8.39 -4.60
N ALA A 130 -1.45 -9.51 -3.88
CA ALA A 130 -2.74 -10.13 -3.58
C ALA A 130 -3.61 -9.22 -2.70
N SER A 131 -3.05 -8.62 -1.66
CA SER A 131 -3.78 -7.66 -0.81
C SER A 131 -4.13 -6.37 -1.58
N ALA A 132 -3.21 -5.84 -2.41
CA ALA A 132 -3.47 -4.69 -3.26
C ALA A 132 -4.60 -4.95 -4.28
N PHE A 133 -4.68 -6.17 -4.83
CA PHE A 133 -5.76 -6.53 -5.75
C PHE A 133 -7.13 -6.57 -5.06
N VAL A 134 -7.22 -7.07 -3.83
CA VAL A 134 -8.47 -7.01 -3.03
C VAL A 134 -8.94 -5.56 -2.88
N TRP A 135 -8.01 -4.65 -2.61
CA TRP A 135 -8.33 -3.22 -2.49
C TRP A 135 -8.69 -2.55 -3.81
N LEU A 136 -8.07 -2.99 -4.90
CA LEU A 136 -8.47 -2.54 -6.24
C LEU A 136 -9.93 -2.91 -6.52
N LEU A 137 -10.36 -4.11 -6.13
CA LEU A 137 -11.77 -4.53 -6.24
C LEU A 137 -12.68 -3.73 -5.31
N ALA A 138 -12.23 -3.42 -4.09
CA ALA A 138 -12.99 -2.58 -3.17
C ALA A 138 -13.24 -1.16 -3.73
N LEU A 139 -12.20 -0.55 -4.31
CA LEU A 139 -12.30 0.74 -4.99
C LEU A 139 -13.18 0.65 -6.25
N ALA A 140 -13.05 -0.42 -7.04
CA ALA A 140 -13.87 -0.64 -8.23
C ALA A 140 -15.36 -0.78 -7.88
N LEU A 141 -15.70 -1.35 -6.71
CA LEU A 141 -17.08 -1.47 -6.25
C LEU A 141 -17.72 -0.11 -5.96
N THR A 142 -16.94 0.93 -5.67
CA THR A 142 -17.46 2.29 -5.48
C THR A 142 -17.71 3.03 -6.80
N PHE A 143 -17.33 2.45 -7.96
CA PHE A 143 -17.50 3.06 -9.28
C PHE A 143 -18.94 3.50 -9.63
N PRO A 144 -20.03 2.84 -9.16
CA PRO A 144 -21.39 3.33 -9.41
C PRO A 144 -21.61 4.78 -8.98
N ILE A 145 -20.88 5.30 -7.98
CA ILE A 145 -20.99 6.72 -7.60
C ILE A 145 -20.51 7.64 -8.72
N VAL A 146 -19.48 7.23 -9.46
CA VAL A 146 -18.95 7.98 -10.62
C VAL A 146 -19.99 8.05 -11.72
N VAL A 147 -20.67 6.94 -12.01
CA VAL A 147 -21.76 6.90 -12.99
C VAL A 147 -22.90 7.82 -12.57
N SER A 148 -23.26 7.79 -11.28
CA SER A 148 -24.32 8.64 -10.74
C SER A 148 -24.00 10.12 -10.88
N VAL A 149 -22.76 10.53 -10.58
CA VAL A 149 -22.34 11.94 -10.69
C VAL A 149 -22.28 12.40 -12.13
N ASN A 150 -21.80 11.55 -13.06
CA ASN A 150 -21.83 11.86 -14.49
C ASN A 150 -23.25 11.98 -15.07
N TRP A 151 -24.23 11.34 -14.43
CA TRP A 151 -25.64 11.48 -14.83
C TRP A 151 -26.27 12.76 -14.27
N LEU A 152 -25.86 13.17 -13.07
CA LEU A 152 -26.45 14.35 -12.41
C LEU A 152 -25.82 15.67 -12.86
N GLY A 153 -24.58 15.65 -13.38
CA GLY A 153 -23.85 16.86 -13.76
C GLY A 153 -22.76 16.58 -14.80
N ASP A 154 -21.87 17.54 -14.96
CA ASP A 154 -20.70 17.46 -15.86
C ASP A 154 -19.40 17.53 -15.04
N PRO A 155 -19.00 16.40 -14.37
CA PRO A 155 -17.81 16.36 -13.54
C PRO A 155 -16.53 16.34 -14.38
N ASP A 156 -15.45 16.86 -13.81
CA ASP A 156 -14.11 16.62 -14.37
C ASP A 156 -13.68 15.16 -14.10
N ASN A 157 -13.84 14.31 -15.11
CA ASN A 157 -13.50 12.90 -15.05
C ASN A 157 -12.00 12.64 -14.81
N TRP A 158 -11.12 13.60 -15.20
CA TRP A 158 -9.70 13.49 -14.89
C TRP A 158 -9.42 13.63 -13.40
N THR A 159 -10.07 14.55 -12.75
CA THR A 159 -10.00 14.75 -11.29
C THR A 159 -10.52 13.52 -10.54
N ILE A 160 -11.61 12.91 -10.99
CA ILE A 160 -12.14 11.67 -10.41
C ILE A 160 -11.12 10.53 -10.58
N PHE A 161 -10.58 10.34 -11.79
CA PHE A 161 -9.60 9.29 -12.05
C PHE A 161 -8.33 9.45 -11.19
N SER A 162 -7.79 10.67 -11.09
CA SER A 162 -6.62 10.94 -10.25
C SER A 162 -6.90 10.73 -8.77
N GLY A 163 -8.12 11.02 -8.29
CA GLY A 163 -8.56 10.73 -6.94
C GLY A 163 -8.59 9.22 -6.62
N TYR A 164 -9.10 8.39 -7.53
CA TYR A 164 -9.05 6.92 -7.41
C TYR A 164 -7.62 6.39 -7.43
N LEU A 165 -6.79 6.90 -8.35
CA LEU A 165 -5.37 6.53 -8.42
C LEU A 165 -4.63 6.90 -7.14
N GLY A 166 -4.85 8.11 -6.62
CA GLY A 166 -4.29 8.55 -5.35
C GLY A 166 -4.74 7.68 -4.18
N SER A 167 -6.04 7.35 -4.11
CA SER A 167 -6.58 6.44 -3.10
C SER A 167 -5.94 5.05 -3.15
N PHE A 168 -5.73 4.52 -4.35
CA PHE A 168 -5.06 3.22 -4.52
C PHE A 168 -3.59 3.27 -4.08
N ILE A 169 -2.86 4.34 -4.40
CA ILE A 169 -1.45 4.51 -4.00
C ILE A 169 -1.34 4.64 -2.47
N VAL A 170 -2.21 5.44 -1.83
CA VAL A 170 -2.28 5.56 -0.37
C VAL A 170 -2.58 4.20 0.27
N CYS A 171 -3.53 3.46 -0.30
CA CYS A 171 -3.85 2.11 0.14
C CYS A 171 -2.62 1.19 0.08
N CYS A 172 -1.91 1.13 -1.05
CA CYS A 172 -0.68 0.36 -1.22
C CYS A 172 0.38 0.73 -0.17
N THR A 173 0.47 2.02 0.18
CA THR A 173 1.39 2.50 1.21
C THR A 173 1.02 1.94 2.59
N PHE A 174 -0.24 2.00 2.97
CA PHE A 174 -0.70 1.45 4.26
C PHE A 174 -0.59 -0.07 4.32
N LEU A 175 -0.83 -0.77 3.20
CA LEU A 175 -0.60 -2.21 3.09
C LEU A 175 0.89 -2.57 3.29
N ALA A 176 1.81 -1.80 2.73
CA ALA A 176 3.25 -2.01 2.88
C ALA A 176 3.71 -1.78 4.34
N ILE A 177 3.23 -0.71 4.99
CA ILE A 177 3.50 -0.42 6.40
C ILE A 177 2.98 -1.55 7.28
N SER A 178 1.74 -1.96 7.09
CA SER A 178 1.14 -3.02 7.88
C SER A 178 1.79 -4.38 7.64
N SER A 179 2.23 -4.67 6.40
CA SER A 179 3.02 -5.86 6.10
C SER A 179 4.34 -5.89 6.90
N LEU A 180 5.02 -4.73 6.99
CA LEU A 180 6.24 -4.60 7.79
C LEU A 180 5.96 -4.86 9.28
N VAL A 181 4.94 -4.22 9.84
CA VAL A 181 4.57 -4.39 11.26
C VAL A 181 4.17 -5.84 11.56
N SER A 182 3.38 -6.46 10.66
CA SER A 182 2.98 -7.87 10.78
C SER A 182 4.17 -8.84 10.81
N ALA A 183 5.29 -8.48 10.16
CA ALA A 183 6.52 -9.28 10.20
C ALA A 183 7.27 -9.21 11.53
N PHE A 184 7.04 -8.18 12.36
CA PHE A 184 7.65 -8.06 13.68
C PHE A 184 6.89 -8.78 14.79
N THR A 185 5.60 -9.10 14.60
CA THR A 185 4.74 -9.59 15.67
C THR A 185 4.17 -10.97 15.35
N ARG A 186 3.94 -11.76 16.40
CA ARG A 186 3.23 -13.06 16.32
C ARG A 186 1.72 -12.91 16.55
N ASP A 187 1.31 -11.77 17.10
CA ASP A 187 -0.08 -11.49 17.43
C ASP A 187 -0.70 -10.55 16.38
N GLN A 188 -1.81 -10.97 15.77
CA GLN A 188 -2.55 -10.23 14.75
C GLN A 188 -3.13 -8.92 15.30
N VAL A 189 -3.62 -8.93 16.55
CA VAL A 189 -4.25 -7.77 17.17
C VAL A 189 -3.21 -6.69 17.45
N VAL A 190 -2.03 -7.08 17.94
CA VAL A 190 -0.90 -6.16 18.14
C VAL A 190 -0.43 -5.60 16.80
N ALA A 191 -0.32 -6.45 15.77
CA ALA A 191 0.02 -5.99 14.41
C ALA A 191 -0.97 -4.94 13.90
N LEU A 192 -2.28 -5.18 14.10
CA LEU A 192 -3.33 -4.24 13.70
C LEU A 192 -3.18 -2.90 14.43
N ILE A 193 -3.13 -2.91 15.76
CA ILE A 193 -3.10 -1.70 16.58
C ILE A 193 -1.88 -0.84 16.23
N VAL A 194 -0.70 -1.45 16.15
CA VAL A 194 0.55 -0.74 15.84
C VAL A 194 0.52 -0.18 14.41
N SER A 195 0.02 -0.98 13.44
CA SER A 195 -0.10 -0.51 12.04
C SER A 195 -1.06 0.66 11.92
N VAL A 196 -2.23 0.58 12.56
CA VAL A 196 -3.21 1.67 12.56
C VAL A 196 -2.62 2.92 13.21
N ALA A 197 -1.89 2.77 14.33
CA ALA A 197 -1.25 3.90 15.00
C ALA A 197 -0.21 4.60 14.11
N ILE A 198 0.62 3.85 13.39
CA ILE A 198 1.60 4.40 12.45
C ILE A 198 0.89 5.10 11.28
N CYS A 199 -0.10 4.45 10.67
CA CYS A 199 -0.89 5.02 9.57
C CYS A 199 -1.64 6.28 10.01
N PHE A 200 -2.17 6.29 11.25
CA PHE A 200 -2.82 7.45 11.85
C PHE A 200 -1.86 8.64 11.96
N ILE A 201 -0.69 8.43 12.55
CA ILE A 201 0.33 9.49 12.70
C ILE A 201 0.70 10.04 11.33
N LEU A 202 1.01 9.20 10.34
CA LEU A 202 1.38 9.62 8.99
C LEU A 202 0.26 10.38 8.28
N THR A 203 -0.99 9.99 8.49
CA THR A 203 -2.14 10.68 7.88
C THR A 203 -2.36 12.03 8.54
N PHE A 204 -2.39 12.09 9.88
CA PHE A 204 -2.69 13.33 10.60
C PHE A 204 -1.57 14.35 10.56
N CYS A 205 -0.29 13.95 10.40
CA CYS A 205 0.82 14.89 10.18
C CYS A 205 0.62 15.76 8.93
N GLY A 206 -0.17 15.32 7.95
CA GLY A 206 -0.44 16.04 6.70
C GLY A 206 -1.73 16.85 6.68
N ILE A 207 -2.52 16.87 7.75
CA ILE A 207 -3.81 17.57 7.78
C ILE A 207 -3.61 19.05 8.17
N ASP A 208 -4.25 19.97 7.41
CA ASP A 208 -4.13 21.42 7.60
C ASP A 208 -4.33 21.92 9.05
N PRO A 209 -5.33 21.46 9.83
CA PRO A 209 -5.50 21.88 11.23
C PRO A 209 -4.28 21.60 12.09
N VAL A 210 -3.64 20.44 11.92
CA VAL A 210 -2.43 20.04 12.68
C VAL A 210 -1.24 20.87 12.23
N ILE A 211 -1.06 21.04 10.94
CA ILE A 211 0.01 21.89 10.37
C ILE A 211 -0.11 23.34 10.85
N ASN A 212 -1.33 23.89 10.87
CA ASN A 212 -1.57 25.26 11.29
C ASN A 212 -1.32 25.47 12.78
N GLU A 213 -1.64 24.49 13.63
CA GLU A 213 -1.38 24.57 15.07
C GLU A 213 0.13 24.51 15.37
N ILE A 214 0.84 23.61 14.68
CA ILE A 214 2.30 23.51 14.80
C ILE A 214 2.99 24.77 14.23
N ARG A 215 2.43 25.38 13.19
CA ARG A 215 2.94 26.66 12.65
C ARG A 215 2.85 27.81 13.65
N ARG A 216 1.90 27.78 14.57
CA ARG A 216 1.76 28.80 15.63
C ARG A 216 2.78 28.64 16.75
N SER A 217 3.21 27.41 17.03
CA SER A 217 4.07 27.08 18.18
C SER A 217 5.47 26.60 17.80
N GLY A 218 5.71 26.20 16.54
CA GLY A 218 6.91 25.54 16.09
C GLY A 218 7.76 26.34 15.09
N SER A 219 8.95 25.83 14.79
CA SER A 219 9.82 26.41 13.75
C SER A 219 9.31 26.08 12.33
N ALA A 220 9.66 26.93 11.36
CA ALA A 220 9.32 26.70 9.96
C ALA A 220 9.85 25.35 9.42
N GLU A 221 10.98 24.87 9.94
CA GLU A 221 11.58 23.58 9.57
C GLU A 221 10.72 22.40 10.02
N THR A 222 10.16 22.43 11.24
CA THR A 222 9.27 21.36 11.72
C THR A 222 8.00 21.28 10.93
N VAL A 223 7.43 22.40 10.53
CA VAL A 223 6.25 22.47 9.66
C VAL A 223 6.55 21.85 8.28
N ASN A 224 7.69 22.19 7.69
CA ASN A 224 8.10 21.63 6.40
C ASN A 224 8.33 20.13 6.47
N LEU A 225 9.00 19.63 7.52
CA LEU A 225 9.21 18.18 7.71
C LEU A 225 7.88 17.43 7.84
N LEU A 226 6.96 17.93 8.66
CA LEU A 226 5.65 17.31 8.87
C LEU A 226 4.78 17.31 7.61
N SER A 227 4.75 18.41 6.88
CA SER A 227 4.02 18.50 5.61
C SER A 227 4.58 17.57 4.54
N THR A 228 5.91 17.35 4.52
CA THR A 228 6.57 16.44 3.59
C THR A 228 6.37 14.97 3.97
N LEU A 229 6.26 14.65 5.26
CA LEU A 229 6.01 13.28 5.74
C LEU A 229 4.52 12.90 5.72
N GLY A 230 3.63 13.87 5.69
CA GLY A 230 2.19 13.66 5.76
C GLY A 230 1.64 13.00 4.49
N VAL A 231 1.04 11.83 4.62
CA VAL A 231 0.35 11.13 3.51
C VAL A 231 -0.80 11.96 2.96
N TYR A 232 -1.52 12.64 3.83
CA TYR A 232 -2.70 13.41 3.46
C TYR A 232 -2.39 14.61 2.56
N SER A 233 -1.30 15.34 2.80
CA SER A 233 -0.88 16.47 1.98
C SER A 233 -0.59 16.07 0.53
N HIS A 234 0.10 14.95 0.35
CA HIS A 234 0.37 14.39 -0.98
C HIS A 234 -0.87 13.84 -1.68
N PHE A 235 -1.82 13.32 -0.90
CA PHE A 235 -3.09 12.82 -1.43
C PHE A 235 -4.01 13.93 -1.92
N LEU A 236 -4.06 15.08 -1.23
CA LEU A 236 -4.87 16.22 -1.65
C LEU A 236 -4.53 16.74 -3.05
N ASP A 237 -3.27 16.67 -3.46
CA ASP A 237 -2.89 17.03 -4.82
C ASP A 237 -3.58 16.12 -5.85
N ALA A 238 -3.62 14.80 -5.58
CA ALA A 238 -4.28 13.84 -6.46
C ALA A 238 -5.80 14.07 -6.55
N THR A 239 -6.45 14.48 -5.45
CA THR A 239 -7.90 14.78 -5.48
C THR A 239 -8.24 16.05 -6.26
N ARG A 240 -7.25 16.90 -6.55
CA ARG A 240 -7.38 18.11 -7.37
C ARG A 240 -6.99 17.89 -8.85
N GLY A 241 -6.79 16.64 -9.26
CA GLY A 241 -6.35 16.32 -10.62
C GLY A 241 -4.84 16.49 -10.86
N LEU A 242 -4.05 16.81 -9.82
CA LEU A 242 -2.62 17.09 -9.92
C LEU A 242 -1.79 15.87 -9.52
N ILE A 243 -1.25 15.15 -10.49
CA ILE A 243 -0.30 14.07 -10.25
C ILE A 243 1.11 14.68 -10.20
N ARG A 244 1.59 14.99 -8.99
CA ARG A 244 2.93 15.55 -8.80
C ARG A 244 3.98 14.46 -8.71
N LEU A 245 5.07 14.61 -9.45
CA LEU A 245 6.20 13.68 -9.42
C LEU A 245 6.80 13.49 -8.01
N PRO A 246 6.99 14.54 -7.19
CA PRO A 246 7.47 14.37 -5.80
C PRO A 246 6.56 13.50 -4.95
N SER A 247 5.24 13.61 -5.10
CA SER A 247 4.28 12.77 -4.37
C SER A 247 4.37 11.30 -4.76
N LEU A 248 4.55 11.01 -6.04
CA LEU A 248 4.77 9.64 -6.51
C LEU A 248 6.08 9.04 -5.98
N ILE A 249 7.17 9.82 -6.01
CA ILE A 249 8.47 9.39 -5.47
C ILE A 249 8.36 9.10 -3.97
N TYR A 250 7.65 9.95 -3.22
CA TYR A 250 7.40 9.76 -1.79
C TYR A 250 6.69 8.42 -1.52
N PHE A 251 5.58 8.15 -2.18
CA PHE A 251 4.81 6.91 -1.99
C PHE A 251 5.57 5.67 -2.42
N ILE A 252 6.19 5.69 -3.60
CA ILE A 252 6.99 4.55 -4.10
C ILE A 252 8.19 4.30 -3.19
N GLY A 253 8.84 5.36 -2.71
CA GLY A 253 9.94 5.28 -1.75
C GLY A 253 9.49 4.62 -0.44
N LEU A 254 8.38 5.07 0.14
CA LEU A 254 7.85 4.53 1.39
C LEU A 254 7.43 3.06 1.25
N ILE A 255 6.74 2.70 0.17
CA ILE A 255 6.39 1.31 -0.15
C ILE A 255 7.65 0.45 -0.26
N SER A 256 8.65 0.93 -1.01
CA SER A 256 9.90 0.19 -1.23
C SER A 256 10.67 -0.03 0.08
N VAL A 257 10.79 1.00 0.91
CA VAL A 257 11.45 0.91 2.23
C VAL A 257 10.75 -0.09 3.12
N CYS A 258 9.41 -0.07 3.17
CA CYS A 258 8.64 -1.01 3.99
C CYS A 258 8.78 -2.45 3.50
N LEU A 259 8.72 -2.70 2.18
CA LEU A 259 8.88 -4.06 1.63
C LEU A 259 10.30 -4.60 1.80
N VAL A 260 11.33 -3.76 1.63
CA VAL A 260 12.73 -4.12 1.91
C VAL A 260 12.91 -4.38 3.40
N GLY A 261 12.35 -3.53 4.27
CA GLY A 261 12.34 -3.74 5.71
C GLY A 261 11.71 -5.08 6.10
N THR A 262 10.55 -5.41 5.52
CA THR A 262 9.91 -6.73 5.70
C THR A 262 10.86 -7.88 5.35
N ASN A 263 11.57 -7.76 4.22
CA ASN A 263 12.52 -8.78 3.78
C ASN A 263 13.71 -8.93 4.75
N LEU A 264 14.22 -7.82 5.28
CA LEU A 264 15.32 -7.83 6.24
C LEU A 264 14.90 -8.48 7.57
N VAL A 265 13.73 -8.12 8.09
CA VAL A 265 13.15 -8.67 9.32
C VAL A 265 12.97 -10.18 9.21
N LEU A 266 12.32 -10.64 8.12
CA LEU A 266 12.09 -12.06 7.91
C LEU A 266 13.38 -12.86 7.68
N LYS A 267 14.42 -12.26 7.13
CA LYS A 267 15.75 -12.89 7.01
C LYS A 267 16.48 -12.97 8.35
N SER A 268 16.41 -11.92 9.17
CA SER A 268 17.09 -11.91 10.46
C SER A 268 16.50 -12.91 11.48
N GLN A 269 15.24 -13.27 11.31
CA GLN A 269 14.58 -14.27 12.16
C GLN A 269 14.88 -15.72 11.76
N ARG A 270 15.60 -15.91 10.64
CA ARG A 270 16.07 -17.22 10.16
C ARG A 270 17.52 -17.54 10.57
N ALA A 271 18.27 -16.53 11.00
CA ALA A 271 19.66 -16.68 11.47
C ALA A 271 19.67 -17.01 12.96
#